data_c89c4984c28e5b609095e3f1633d0df2
#
_entry.id   c89c4984c28e5b609095e3f1633d0df2
#
_cell.length_a   1.000
_cell.length_b   1.000
_cell.length_c   1.000
_cell.angle_alpha   90.00
_cell.angle_beta   90.00
_cell.angle_gamma   90.00
#
_symmetry.space_group_name_H-M   'P 1'
#
loop_
_entity.id
_entity.type
_entity.pdbx_description
1 polymer ?
#
loop_
_entity_poly.entity_id
_entity_poly.type
_entity_poly.pdbx_seq_one_letter_code
_entity_poly.pdbx_strand_id
1 'polypeptide(L)'
;MKRIAIRVVPAAALLALGLAWMSRRVAGQATGQPSTKNGEWPMYTADLKGSKYSPLDQINASNFSKMEVAWRFKTDNLGPRPENKLEGTPIMVKGMVYATAGTRRSVIALNPKTGELKWVYNMDEGERATRWAPRQLSGRGLSYWTDGRGDERIVYVTTGYRLVELNAKTGQPIASFGQNGIVDLKVGVVIGKDKQIDLEKGEIGLHS
;
A
#
# COMPACT_ATOMS: atom_id res chain seq x y z
N MET A 1 41.39 56.59 16.26
CA MET A 1 39.93 56.41 15.94
C MET A 1 39.78 55.27 14.92
N LYS A 2 39.32 54.08 15.37
CA LYS A 2 39.09 52.93 14.48
C LYS A 2 37.64 53.03 13.97
N ARG A 3 37.48 53.16 12.65
CA ARG A 3 36.15 53.11 11.99
C ARG A 3 35.68 51.68 11.87
N ILE A 4 34.58 51.34 12.54
CA ILE A 4 33.87 50.05 12.38
C ILE A 4 32.99 50.16 11.14
N ALA A 5 33.32 49.40 10.10
CA ALA A 5 32.48 49.29 8.90
C ALA A 5 31.41 48.21 9.16
N ILE A 6 30.17 48.64 9.36
CA ILE A 6 29.02 47.76 9.43
C ILE A 6 28.67 47.32 8.00
N ARG A 7 28.88 46.04 7.69
CA ARG A 7 28.42 45.45 6.42
C ARG A 7 26.92 45.14 6.53
N VAL A 8 26.11 45.98 5.90
CA VAL A 8 24.67 45.72 5.74
C VAL A 8 24.50 44.66 4.66
N VAL A 9 24.10 43.47 5.05
CA VAL A 9 23.67 42.42 4.09
C VAL A 9 22.29 42.82 3.59
N PRO A 10 22.08 43.01 2.27
CA PRO A 10 20.80 43.50 1.77
C PRO A 10 19.69 42.44 2.04
N ALA A 11 18.60 42.88 2.62
CA ALA A 11 17.41 42.09 2.95
C ALA A 11 16.85 41.31 1.75
N ALA A 12 17.15 41.73 0.53
CA ALA A 12 16.80 41.01 -0.71
C ALA A 12 17.43 39.63 -0.83
N ALA A 13 18.63 39.39 -0.27
CA ALA A 13 19.31 38.11 -0.32
C ALA A 13 18.65 37.09 0.61
N LEU A 14 18.08 37.50 1.73
CA LEU A 14 17.36 36.64 2.65
C LEU A 14 15.96 36.27 2.11
N LEU A 15 15.29 37.18 1.40
CA LEU A 15 14.03 36.90 0.73
C LEU A 15 14.18 35.90 -0.44
N ALA A 16 15.26 35.96 -1.22
CA ALA A 16 15.54 35.06 -2.30
C ALA A 16 15.85 33.62 -1.80
N LEU A 17 16.54 33.47 -0.67
CA LEU A 17 16.79 32.19 -0.03
C LEU A 17 15.52 31.58 0.59
N GLY A 18 14.62 32.39 1.14
CA GLY A 18 13.33 31.95 1.67
C GLY A 18 12.39 31.44 0.58
N LEU A 19 12.35 32.10 -0.58
CA LEU A 19 11.53 31.67 -1.74
C LEU A 19 12.11 30.41 -2.41
N ALA A 20 13.41 30.21 -2.43
CA ALA A 20 14.04 28.99 -2.93
C ALA A 20 13.78 27.76 -2.03
N TRP A 21 13.52 27.96 -0.75
CA TRP A 21 13.12 26.89 0.19
C TRP A 21 11.65 26.50 0.04
N MET A 22 10.77 27.45 -0.30
CA MET A 22 9.34 27.18 -0.53
C MET A 22 9.06 26.48 -1.86
N SER A 23 9.98 26.51 -2.81
CA SER A 23 9.83 25.86 -4.12
C SER A 23 10.38 24.42 -4.17
N ARG A 24 10.70 23.80 -3.05
CA ARG A 24 10.84 22.33 -3.01
C ARG A 24 9.49 21.74 -3.32
N ARG A 25 9.24 21.53 -4.61
CA ARG A 25 8.13 20.68 -5.06
C ARG A 25 8.22 19.40 -4.24
N VAL A 26 7.15 19.11 -3.52
CA VAL A 26 6.96 17.77 -2.97
C VAL A 26 7.12 16.85 -4.16
N ALA A 27 8.24 16.13 -4.23
CA ALA A 27 8.55 15.21 -5.32
C ALA A 27 7.68 13.95 -5.15
N GLY A 28 6.36 14.13 -5.22
CA GLY A 28 5.36 13.09 -5.02
C GLY A 28 4.65 12.65 -6.28
N GLN A 29 4.98 13.24 -7.43
CA GLN A 29 4.41 12.82 -8.72
C GLN A 29 5.52 12.75 -9.76
N ALA A 30 6.27 11.65 -9.75
CA ALA A 30 7.18 11.32 -10.85
C ALA A 30 6.35 11.07 -12.13
N THR A 31 6.83 11.63 -13.24
CA THR A 31 6.36 11.26 -14.59
C THR A 31 6.47 9.73 -14.74
N GLY A 32 5.36 9.04 -14.98
CA GLY A 32 5.34 7.59 -15.11
C GLY A 32 4.59 6.84 -13.99
N GLN A 33 3.74 7.54 -13.22
CA GLN A 33 2.83 6.87 -12.28
C GLN A 33 1.91 5.90 -13.03
N PRO A 34 1.68 4.70 -12.48
CA PRO A 34 0.75 3.73 -13.05
C PRO A 34 -0.63 4.33 -13.25
N SER A 35 -1.28 3.99 -14.36
CA SER A 35 -2.62 4.53 -14.65
C SER A 35 -3.45 3.52 -15.45
N THR A 36 -4.76 3.69 -15.43
CA THR A 36 -5.70 2.83 -16.17
C THR A 36 -5.55 2.93 -17.70
N LYS A 37 -4.84 3.93 -18.21
CA LYS A 37 -4.64 4.14 -19.66
C LYS A 37 -3.95 2.99 -20.37
N ASN A 38 -3.11 2.23 -19.65
CA ASN A 38 -2.37 1.08 -20.18
C ASN A 38 -2.96 -0.27 -19.75
N GLY A 39 -4.22 -0.31 -19.30
CA GLY A 39 -4.84 -1.52 -18.80
C GLY A 39 -4.46 -1.85 -17.35
N GLU A 40 -3.82 -0.93 -16.65
CA GLU A 40 -3.47 -1.09 -15.24
C GLU A 40 -4.65 -0.69 -14.34
N TRP A 41 -4.63 -1.18 -13.10
CA TRP A 41 -5.56 -0.81 -12.05
C TRP A 41 -4.78 -0.55 -10.75
N PRO A 42 -4.11 0.62 -10.65
CA PRO A 42 -3.05 0.83 -9.65
C PRO A 42 -3.55 1.05 -8.22
N MET A 43 -4.84 1.21 -8.01
CA MET A 43 -5.43 1.40 -6.69
C MET A 43 -6.90 0.96 -6.66
N TYR A 44 -7.48 0.87 -5.46
CA TYR A 44 -8.85 0.43 -5.23
C TYR A 44 -9.89 1.09 -6.16
N THR A 45 -9.77 2.38 -6.39
CA THR A 45 -10.72 3.18 -7.19
C THR A 45 -10.23 3.52 -8.59
N ALA A 46 -9.26 2.81 -9.10
CA ALA A 46 -8.56 3.05 -10.37
C ALA A 46 -7.60 4.25 -10.35
N ASP A 47 -8.02 5.38 -9.83
CA ASP A 47 -7.23 6.60 -9.70
C ASP A 47 -7.59 7.39 -8.42
N LEU A 48 -6.82 8.45 -8.15
CA LEU A 48 -7.02 9.33 -6.99
C LEU A 48 -8.33 10.13 -7.02
N LYS A 49 -8.99 10.21 -8.19
CA LYS A 49 -10.30 10.86 -8.33
C LYS A 49 -11.46 9.90 -8.02
N GLY A 50 -11.16 8.62 -7.84
CA GLY A 50 -12.17 7.61 -7.59
C GLY A 50 -13.04 7.31 -8.80
N SER A 51 -12.49 7.45 -10.01
CA SER A 51 -13.25 7.33 -11.27
C SER A 51 -13.82 5.93 -11.50
N LYS A 52 -13.15 4.90 -10.99
CA LYS A 52 -13.47 3.47 -11.25
C LYS A 52 -13.60 3.17 -12.73
N TYR A 53 -12.83 3.88 -13.55
CA TYR A 53 -12.91 3.82 -15.01
C TYR A 53 -11.63 3.23 -15.61
N SER A 54 -11.81 2.33 -16.56
CA SER A 54 -10.77 1.86 -17.47
C SER A 54 -11.14 2.20 -18.90
N PRO A 55 -10.23 2.76 -19.70
CA PRO A 55 -10.48 3.10 -21.10
C PRO A 55 -10.41 1.88 -22.04
N LEU A 56 -10.23 0.67 -21.52
CA LEU A 56 -10.18 -0.55 -22.30
C LEU A 56 -11.57 -0.84 -22.90
N ASP A 57 -11.62 -1.18 -24.19
CA ASP A 57 -12.83 -1.40 -24.97
C ASP A 57 -12.91 -2.76 -25.66
N GLN A 58 -11.96 -3.68 -25.32
CA GLN A 58 -11.93 -5.03 -25.91
C GLN A 58 -13.16 -5.86 -25.56
N ILE A 59 -13.83 -5.56 -24.45
CA ILE A 59 -15.05 -6.26 -24.01
C ILE A 59 -16.25 -5.36 -24.33
N ASN A 60 -17.20 -5.91 -25.08
CA ASN A 60 -18.40 -5.21 -25.50
C ASN A 60 -19.60 -6.18 -25.59
N ALA A 61 -20.79 -5.67 -25.90
CA ALA A 61 -22.01 -6.47 -25.94
C ALA A 61 -21.97 -7.66 -26.92
N SER A 62 -21.15 -7.59 -27.99
CA SER A 62 -21.05 -8.65 -28.98
C SER A 62 -20.17 -9.82 -28.57
N ASN A 63 -19.26 -9.62 -27.61
CA ASN A 63 -18.29 -10.65 -27.19
C ASN A 63 -18.37 -11.02 -25.70
N PHE A 64 -19.12 -10.27 -24.89
CA PHE A 64 -19.25 -10.55 -23.47
C PHE A 64 -19.70 -11.98 -23.15
N SER A 65 -20.65 -12.51 -23.88
CA SER A 65 -21.15 -13.88 -23.69
C SER A 65 -20.14 -15.00 -24.06
N LYS A 66 -19.05 -14.63 -24.72
CA LYS A 66 -17.97 -15.55 -25.13
C LYS A 66 -16.79 -15.54 -24.17
N MET A 67 -16.88 -14.77 -23.09
CA MET A 67 -15.79 -14.69 -22.11
C MET A 67 -15.70 -15.99 -21.32
N GLU A 68 -14.47 -16.43 -21.12
CA GLU A 68 -14.13 -17.61 -20.33
C GLU A 68 -13.20 -17.24 -19.17
N VAL A 69 -13.17 -18.06 -18.13
CA VAL A 69 -12.25 -17.91 -17.01
C VAL A 69 -10.84 -18.29 -17.46
N ALA A 70 -9.93 -17.31 -17.57
CA ALA A 70 -8.57 -17.56 -18.00
C ALA A 70 -7.78 -18.40 -16.98
N TRP A 71 -7.95 -18.13 -15.69
CA TRP A 71 -7.31 -18.88 -14.60
C TRP A 71 -8.03 -18.64 -13.27
N ARG A 72 -7.71 -19.47 -12.28
CA ARG A 72 -8.16 -19.32 -10.88
C ARG A 72 -6.98 -19.53 -9.96
N PHE A 73 -6.83 -18.66 -8.96
CA PHE A 73 -5.85 -18.84 -7.89
C PHE A 73 -6.58 -19.28 -6.61
N LYS A 74 -6.15 -20.38 -6.01
CA LYS A 74 -6.72 -20.89 -4.75
C LYS A 74 -6.00 -20.28 -3.57
N THR A 75 -6.73 -19.83 -2.56
CA THR A 75 -6.21 -19.21 -1.34
C THR A 75 -6.27 -20.11 -0.11
N ASP A 76 -6.71 -21.36 -0.26
CA ASP A 76 -6.98 -22.31 0.83
C ASP A 76 -5.76 -22.55 1.74
N ASN A 77 -4.55 -22.46 1.18
CA ASN A 77 -3.29 -22.72 1.88
C ASN A 77 -2.66 -21.48 2.51
N LEU A 78 -3.32 -20.33 2.43
CA LEU A 78 -2.76 -19.04 2.88
C LEU A 78 -3.28 -18.62 4.27
N GLY A 79 -3.60 -19.60 5.11
CA GLY A 79 -4.03 -19.36 6.48
C GLY A 79 -4.49 -20.64 7.15
N PRO A 80 -4.80 -20.60 8.46
CA PRO A 80 -5.15 -21.79 9.24
C PRO A 80 -6.55 -22.36 8.91
N ARG A 81 -7.35 -21.67 8.14
CA ARG A 81 -8.68 -22.07 7.69
C ARG A 81 -9.02 -21.45 6.35
N PRO A 82 -10.00 -22.00 5.61
CA PRO A 82 -10.46 -21.40 4.37
C PRO A 82 -10.96 -19.95 4.57
N GLU A 83 -10.70 -19.12 3.59
CA GLU A 83 -11.24 -17.77 3.52
C GLU A 83 -12.63 -17.81 2.91
N ASN A 84 -13.63 -17.36 3.66
CA ASN A 84 -15.03 -17.32 3.23
C ASN A 84 -15.54 -15.91 2.97
N LYS A 85 -14.67 -14.89 3.08
CA LYS A 85 -15.03 -13.49 2.90
C LYS A 85 -13.87 -12.71 2.31
N LEU A 86 -13.74 -12.75 1.01
CA LEU A 86 -12.74 -12.00 0.24
C LEU A 86 -13.31 -10.64 -0.17
N GLU A 87 -12.85 -9.56 0.46
CA GLU A 87 -13.33 -8.20 0.21
C GLU A 87 -12.26 -7.30 -0.44
N GLY A 88 -11.03 -7.79 -0.59
CA GLY A 88 -9.93 -7.02 -1.17
C GLY A 88 -10.12 -6.83 -2.68
N THR A 89 -9.80 -5.63 -3.16
CA THR A 89 -9.69 -5.38 -4.60
C THR A 89 -8.26 -5.63 -5.04
N PRO A 90 -8.01 -6.58 -5.96
CA PRO A 90 -6.70 -6.73 -6.57
C PRO A 90 -6.29 -5.46 -7.30
N ILE A 91 -5.00 -5.14 -7.26
CA ILE A 91 -4.43 -4.08 -8.09
C ILE A 91 -3.52 -4.67 -9.15
N MET A 92 -3.46 -4.03 -10.30
CA MET A 92 -2.58 -4.40 -11.38
C MET A 92 -1.65 -3.25 -11.72
N VAL A 93 -0.35 -3.46 -11.55
CA VAL A 93 0.67 -2.44 -11.76
C VAL A 93 1.90 -3.05 -12.44
N LYS A 94 2.38 -2.41 -13.48
CA LYS A 94 3.58 -2.81 -14.23
C LYS A 94 3.62 -4.30 -14.61
N GLY A 95 2.45 -4.80 -15.05
CA GLY A 95 2.32 -6.19 -15.50
C GLY A 95 2.30 -7.23 -14.39
N MET A 96 1.99 -6.85 -13.16
CA MET A 96 1.85 -7.73 -12.01
C MET A 96 0.51 -7.49 -11.32
N VAL A 97 -0.19 -8.55 -10.95
CA VAL A 97 -1.39 -8.48 -10.11
C VAL A 97 -0.98 -8.71 -8.66
N TYR A 98 -1.40 -7.81 -7.79
CA TYR A 98 -1.21 -7.94 -6.35
C TYR A 98 -2.56 -8.04 -5.66
N ALA A 99 -2.68 -8.90 -4.66
CA ALA A 99 -3.89 -9.06 -3.87
C ALA A 99 -3.56 -9.49 -2.44
N THR A 100 -4.48 -9.24 -1.53
CA THR A 100 -4.50 -9.93 -0.23
C THR A 100 -5.27 -11.23 -0.36
N ALA A 101 -4.82 -12.28 0.33
CA ALA A 101 -5.38 -13.61 0.23
C ALA A 101 -5.24 -14.41 1.52
N GLY A 102 -6.19 -15.29 1.78
CA GLY A 102 -6.20 -16.15 2.95
C GLY A 102 -6.52 -15.43 4.27
N THR A 103 -6.81 -16.20 5.30
CA THR A 103 -7.25 -15.69 6.60
C THR A 103 -6.15 -14.99 7.41
N ARG A 104 -4.88 -15.11 7.01
CA ARG A 104 -3.76 -14.33 7.54
C ARG A 104 -3.53 -13.03 6.81
N ARG A 105 -4.35 -12.71 5.82
CA ARG A 105 -4.19 -11.54 4.95
C ARG A 105 -2.79 -11.51 4.31
N SER A 106 -2.38 -12.66 3.76
CA SER A 106 -1.13 -12.77 3.01
C SER A 106 -1.17 -11.86 1.78
N VAL A 107 -0.04 -11.30 1.40
CA VAL A 107 0.10 -10.57 0.13
C VAL A 107 0.64 -11.50 -0.91
N ILE A 108 -0.01 -11.56 -2.06
CA ILE A 108 0.40 -12.38 -3.21
C ILE A 108 0.68 -11.48 -4.43
N ALA A 109 1.65 -11.90 -5.24
CA ALA A 109 1.91 -11.33 -6.55
C ALA A 109 1.77 -12.42 -7.62
N LEU A 110 0.95 -12.16 -8.62
CA LEU A 110 0.58 -13.12 -9.66
C LEU A 110 0.93 -12.58 -11.05
N ASN A 111 1.29 -13.50 -11.94
CA ASN A 111 1.33 -13.19 -13.36
C ASN A 111 -0.11 -12.99 -13.87
N PRO A 112 -0.46 -11.83 -14.47
CA PRO A 112 -1.82 -11.54 -14.89
C PRO A 112 -2.34 -12.45 -16.02
N LYS A 113 -1.44 -13.03 -16.83
CA LYS A 113 -1.83 -13.89 -17.96
C LYS A 113 -2.08 -15.34 -17.55
N THR A 114 -1.33 -15.84 -16.57
CA THR A 114 -1.32 -17.27 -16.22
C THR A 114 -1.85 -17.58 -14.82
N GLY A 115 -1.98 -16.56 -13.95
CA GLY A 115 -2.28 -16.76 -12.54
C GLY A 115 -1.13 -17.38 -11.73
N GLU A 116 0.07 -17.52 -12.32
CA GLU A 116 1.25 -18.07 -11.64
C GLU A 116 1.67 -17.21 -10.48
N LEU A 117 1.88 -17.83 -9.30
CA LEU A 117 2.39 -17.16 -8.12
C LEU A 117 3.87 -16.79 -8.33
N LYS A 118 4.18 -15.50 -8.23
CA LYS A 118 5.55 -14.99 -8.31
C LYS A 118 6.20 -14.90 -6.94
N TRP A 119 5.46 -14.41 -5.96
CA TRP A 119 5.86 -14.42 -4.56
C TRP A 119 4.64 -14.33 -3.65
N VAL A 120 4.83 -14.75 -2.42
CA VAL A 120 3.87 -14.59 -1.32
C VAL A 120 4.59 -14.07 -0.09
N TYR A 121 3.99 -13.12 0.58
CA TYR A 121 4.38 -12.69 1.91
C TYR A 121 3.27 -13.07 2.91
N ASN A 122 3.67 -13.77 3.96
CA ASN A 122 2.75 -14.21 5.01
C ASN A 122 3.35 -13.86 6.37
N MET A 123 2.57 -13.22 7.22
CA MET A 123 2.97 -12.89 8.58
C MET A 123 2.10 -13.64 9.57
N ASP A 124 2.72 -14.44 10.45
CA ASP A 124 2.04 -15.04 11.60
C ASP A 124 2.12 -14.09 12.78
N GLU A 125 1.00 -13.55 13.19
CA GLU A 125 0.89 -12.61 14.32
C GLU A 125 0.31 -13.27 15.58
N GLY A 126 0.19 -14.60 15.58
CA GLY A 126 -0.31 -15.36 16.73
C GLY A 126 -1.72 -14.96 17.18
N GLU A 127 -1.95 -14.93 18.49
CA GLU A 127 -3.24 -14.56 19.06
C GLU A 127 -3.67 -13.13 18.77
N ARG A 128 -2.72 -12.23 18.56
CA ARG A 128 -3.00 -10.84 18.20
C ARG A 128 -3.90 -10.74 16.94
N ALA A 129 -3.66 -11.61 15.95
CA ALA A 129 -4.44 -11.65 14.72
C ALA A 129 -5.64 -12.60 14.80
N THR A 130 -5.51 -13.74 15.50
CA THR A 130 -6.52 -14.80 15.44
C THR A 130 -7.60 -14.67 16.52
N ARG A 131 -7.29 -14.04 17.65
CA ARG A 131 -8.20 -13.90 18.78
C ARG A 131 -8.63 -12.48 19.05
N TRP A 132 -7.66 -11.55 19.01
CA TRP A 132 -7.88 -10.18 19.48
C TRP A 132 -8.15 -9.18 18.33
N ALA A 133 -7.95 -9.57 17.08
CA ALA A 133 -8.29 -8.72 15.96
C ALA A 133 -9.81 -8.68 15.75
N PRO A 134 -10.45 -7.51 15.73
CA PRO A 134 -11.89 -7.40 15.52
C PRO A 134 -12.30 -7.78 14.10
N ARG A 135 -11.36 -7.77 13.16
CA ARG A 135 -11.55 -8.17 11.76
C ARG A 135 -10.46 -9.11 11.31
N GLN A 136 -10.73 -10.39 11.42
CA GLN A 136 -9.79 -11.47 11.12
C GLN A 136 -9.80 -11.87 9.64
N LEU A 137 -10.93 -11.68 8.95
CA LEU A 137 -11.08 -12.09 7.56
C LEU A 137 -10.72 -10.97 6.62
N SER A 138 -10.28 -11.33 5.45
CA SER A 138 -9.90 -10.59 4.26
C SER A 138 -9.39 -9.16 4.47
N GLY A 139 -8.32 -8.84 3.81
CA GLY A 139 -7.84 -7.48 3.73
C GLY A 139 -8.73 -6.63 2.84
N ARG A 140 -8.83 -5.37 3.18
CA ARG A 140 -9.47 -4.34 2.35
C ARG A 140 -8.66 -3.99 1.12
N GLY A 141 -7.59 -4.72 0.87
CA GLY A 141 -6.71 -4.50 -0.24
C GLY A 141 -5.33 -4.02 0.21
N LEU A 142 -4.61 -3.53 -0.74
CA LEU A 142 -3.26 -3.04 -0.59
C LEU A 142 -3.06 -1.83 -1.49
N SER A 143 -1.97 -1.09 -1.24
CA SER A 143 -1.60 0.08 -2.01
C SER A 143 -0.25 -0.14 -2.67
N TYR A 144 -0.08 0.43 -3.85
CA TYR A 144 1.20 0.51 -4.53
C TYR A 144 1.78 1.91 -4.39
N TRP A 145 3.08 1.98 -4.10
CA TRP A 145 3.83 3.22 -4.04
C TRP A 145 5.12 3.10 -4.87
N THR A 146 5.55 4.19 -5.47
CA THR A 146 6.83 4.29 -6.16
C THR A 146 7.41 5.70 -6.06
N ASP A 147 8.74 5.79 -5.99
CA ASP A 147 9.49 7.04 -6.11
C ASP A 147 9.69 7.48 -7.57
N GLY A 148 9.24 6.66 -8.53
CA GLY A 148 9.45 6.87 -9.97
C GLY A 148 10.88 6.64 -10.45
N ARG A 149 11.79 6.15 -9.59
CA ARG A 149 13.21 5.94 -9.88
C ARG A 149 13.64 4.47 -9.69
N GLY A 150 12.66 3.58 -9.45
CA GLY A 150 12.90 2.16 -9.32
C GLY A 150 12.62 1.59 -7.92
N ASP A 151 12.40 2.41 -6.91
CA ASP A 151 11.82 1.97 -5.65
C ASP A 151 10.30 1.81 -5.83
N GLU A 152 9.85 0.59 -5.65
CA GLU A 152 8.47 0.16 -5.85
C GLU A 152 8.04 -0.69 -4.67
N ARG A 153 6.94 -0.31 -4.02
CA ARG A 153 6.50 -0.92 -2.76
C ARG A 153 5.04 -1.31 -2.80
N ILE A 154 4.73 -2.42 -2.15
CA ILE A 154 3.39 -2.80 -1.75
C ILE A 154 3.23 -2.48 -0.28
N VAL A 155 2.18 -1.76 0.06
CA VAL A 155 1.87 -1.31 1.41
C VAL A 155 0.53 -1.89 1.82
N TYR A 156 0.45 -2.51 2.99
CA TYR A 156 -0.81 -3.06 3.50
C TYR A 156 -0.84 -3.09 5.03
N VAL A 157 -2.04 -3.20 5.59
CA VAL A 157 -2.24 -3.37 7.02
C VAL A 157 -2.58 -4.83 7.32
N THR A 158 -1.84 -5.44 8.23
CA THR A 158 -2.04 -6.82 8.66
C THR A 158 -3.32 -6.98 9.50
N THR A 159 -3.71 -8.22 9.73
CA THR A 159 -4.84 -8.55 10.62
C THR A 159 -4.63 -8.02 12.03
N GLY A 160 -3.40 -8.13 12.58
CA GLY A 160 -3.02 -7.63 13.89
C GLY A 160 -2.72 -6.13 13.96
N TYR A 161 -3.06 -5.36 12.89
CA TYR A 161 -2.91 -3.92 12.84
C TYR A 161 -1.46 -3.45 12.83
N ARG A 162 -0.67 -4.03 11.94
CA ARG A 162 0.68 -3.56 11.59
C ARG A 162 0.69 -3.05 10.15
N LEU A 163 1.35 -1.94 9.92
CA LEU A 163 1.64 -1.43 8.58
C LEU A 163 2.92 -2.08 8.08
N VAL A 164 2.85 -2.71 6.92
CA VAL A 164 3.99 -3.41 6.30
C VAL A 164 4.28 -2.84 4.94
N GLU A 165 5.56 -2.59 4.66
CA GLU A 165 6.04 -2.25 3.32
C GLU A 165 6.90 -3.38 2.76
N LEU A 166 6.54 -3.83 1.55
CA LEU A 166 7.22 -4.89 0.82
C LEU A 166 7.79 -4.34 -0.49
N ASN A 167 8.96 -4.82 -0.89
CA ASN A 167 9.44 -4.59 -2.24
C ASN A 167 8.48 -5.25 -3.25
N ALA A 168 7.93 -4.48 -4.17
CA ALA A 168 6.92 -4.95 -5.10
C ALA A 168 7.39 -6.10 -6.00
N LYS A 169 8.69 -6.16 -6.33
CA LYS A 169 9.26 -7.20 -7.21
C LYS A 169 9.54 -8.51 -6.48
N THR A 170 9.92 -8.44 -5.20
CA THR A 170 10.44 -9.61 -4.46
C THR A 170 9.56 -10.07 -3.31
N GLY A 171 8.62 -9.23 -2.85
CA GLY A 171 7.80 -9.50 -1.66
C GLY A 171 8.58 -9.41 -0.33
N GLN A 172 9.85 -8.99 -0.36
CA GLN A 172 10.66 -8.84 0.84
C GLN A 172 10.33 -7.54 1.58
N PRO A 173 10.28 -7.54 2.92
CA PRO A 173 10.09 -6.32 3.70
C PRO A 173 11.18 -5.28 3.40
N ILE A 174 10.81 -4.01 3.37
CA ILE A 174 11.73 -2.88 3.18
C ILE A 174 12.42 -2.58 4.52
N ALA A 175 13.64 -3.05 4.70
CA ALA A 175 14.35 -2.98 5.97
C ALA A 175 14.50 -1.56 6.55
N SER A 176 14.51 -0.53 5.70
CA SER A 176 14.59 0.87 6.11
C SER A 176 13.27 1.48 6.59
N PHE A 177 12.15 0.75 6.45
CA PHE A 177 10.83 1.21 6.90
C PHE A 177 10.54 0.64 8.30
N GLY A 178 10.23 1.51 9.27
CA GLY A 178 9.90 1.11 10.64
C GLY A 178 10.96 0.18 11.27
N GLN A 179 10.51 -0.92 11.82
CA GLN A 179 11.36 -2.03 12.27
C GLN A 179 11.35 -3.13 11.20
N ASN A 180 12.39 -3.18 10.35
CA ASN A 180 12.54 -4.20 9.32
C ASN A 180 11.29 -4.35 8.40
N GLY A 181 10.75 -3.23 7.94
CA GLY A 181 9.60 -3.22 7.02
C GLY A 181 8.24 -3.12 7.71
N ILE A 182 8.20 -2.96 9.03
CA ILE A 182 6.98 -3.05 9.84
C ILE A 182 6.87 -1.87 10.79
N VAL A 183 5.68 -1.28 10.88
CA VAL A 183 5.30 -0.30 11.90
C VAL A 183 4.09 -0.83 12.66
N ASP A 184 4.18 -0.90 13.98
CA ASP A 184 3.05 -1.29 14.83
C ASP A 184 2.12 -0.09 15.01
N LEU A 185 0.92 -0.15 14.41
CA LEU A 185 -0.05 0.92 14.46
C LEU A 185 -0.81 1.04 15.78
N LYS A 186 -0.60 0.11 16.71
CA LYS A 186 -1.14 0.21 18.08
C LYS A 186 -0.26 1.05 19.00
N VAL A 187 1.02 1.24 18.67
CA VAL A 187 1.93 2.06 19.47
C VAL A 187 1.45 3.51 19.46
N GLY A 188 1.32 4.09 20.66
CA GLY A 188 0.83 5.45 20.84
C GLY A 188 -0.69 5.63 20.79
N VAL A 189 -1.45 4.57 20.52
CA VAL A 189 -2.92 4.63 20.60
C VAL A 189 -3.37 4.69 22.06
N VAL A 190 -4.22 5.67 22.37
CA VAL A 190 -4.82 5.84 23.70
C VAL A 190 -6.31 5.58 23.65
N ILE A 191 -6.83 4.95 24.70
CA ILE A 191 -8.25 4.69 24.90
C ILE A 191 -8.75 5.61 26.00
N GLY A 192 -9.66 6.52 25.65
CA GLY A 192 -10.16 7.49 26.60
C GLY A 192 -9.07 8.42 27.11
N LYS A 193 -9.14 8.81 28.38
CA LYS A 193 -8.18 9.74 28.97
C LYS A 193 -6.92 8.99 29.43
N ASP A 194 -5.82 9.18 28.72
CA ASP A 194 -4.45 8.75 29.06
C ASP A 194 -4.22 7.23 29.25
N LYS A 195 -5.18 6.38 28.84
CA LYS A 195 -5.02 4.94 28.89
C LYS A 195 -4.45 4.38 27.59
N GLN A 196 -3.23 3.86 27.64
CA GLN A 196 -2.62 3.17 26.50
C GLN A 196 -3.38 1.89 26.17
N ILE A 197 -3.51 1.59 24.87
CA ILE A 197 -4.07 0.30 24.42
C ILE A 197 -3.08 -0.84 24.74
N ASP A 198 -3.60 -1.99 25.09
CA ASP A 198 -2.79 -3.22 25.14
C ASP A 198 -2.38 -3.59 23.70
N LEU A 199 -1.07 -3.69 23.46
CA LEU A 199 -0.55 -3.93 22.12
C LEU A 199 -0.93 -5.30 21.56
N GLU A 200 -1.10 -6.31 22.41
CA GLU A 200 -1.49 -7.65 21.99
C GLU A 200 -3.02 -7.82 21.95
N LYS A 201 -3.69 -7.49 23.06
CA LYS A 201 -5.11 -7.78 23.28
C LYS A 201 -6.05 -6.62 22.96
N GLY A 202 -5.50 -5.41 22.76
CA GLY A 202 -6.33 -4.24 22.47
C GLY A 202 -7.05 -4.38 21.13
N GLU A 203 -8.36 -4.21 21.16
CA GLU A 203 -9.20 -4.31 19.96
C GLU A 203 -9.16 -3.01 19.16
N ILE A 204 -8.43 -3.04 18.06
CA ILE A 204 -8.41 -1.98 17.06
C ILE A 204 -8.34 -2.61 15.68
N GLY A 205 -9.00 -2.02 14.72
CA GLY A 205 -9.02 -2.52 13.36
C GLY A 205 -9.28 -1.43 12.33
N LEU A 206 -8.85 -1.69 11.12
CA LEU A 206 -9.13 -0.86 9.96
C LEU A 206 -10.49 -1.23 9.37
N HIS A 207 -11.36 -0.25 9.16
CA HIS A 207 -12.72 -0.46 8.66
C HIS A 207 -12.92 -0.08 7.17
N SER A 208 -11.93 0.49 6.54
CA SER A 208 -12.02 0.93 5.15
C SER A 208 -11.48 -0.08 4.19
#